data_d414668f6c991fe83cf83f99788f9bd3
#
_entry.id   d414668f6c991fe83cf83f99788f9bd3
#
_cell.length_a   1.000
_cell.length_b   1.000
_cell.length_c   1.000
_cell.angle_alpha   90.00
_cell.angle_beta   90.00
_cell.angle_gamma   90.00
#
_symmetry.space_group_name_H-M   'P 1'
#
loop_
_entity.id
_entity.type
_entity.pdbx_description
1 polymer ?
#
loop_
_entity_poly.entity_id
_entity_poly.type
_entity_poly.pdbx_seq_one_letter_code
_entity_poly.pdbx_strand_id
1 'polypeptide(L)'
;MNFIFFPHIKTNDMNFQKLISGCSLACVIFLSSCNSNGKEADKSETNKAEIKTPKIKEETVSYKIDTLNMNSYVVYDENIQGQRPAVLVVHEWWGLNDYIKRRARMLAEMGYIAMAVDMYGNGRMGNDPGAAQALATPFYMHPDMAKKHFDAALEEFKKNPNVDQSKIAGIGYCFGGGILLNLARMGEPLNGVVSFHGSLVGTPADKNLTKAEILVCHGEADSFVPKEQVDKFKKQMDSIGKSYTFKSYPGATHAFTNPDATETGKKFKMPIEYNAAADTASWNDMKEFFGRIFK
;
A
#
# COMPACT_ATOMS: atom_id res chain seq x y z
N MET A 1 26.91 -15.23 -2.87
CA MET A 1 25.74 -15.37 -3.73
C MET A 1 24.82 -16.39 -3.07
N ASN A 2 24.04 -15.95 -2.05
CA ASN A 2 23.21 -16.85 -1.26
C ASN A 2 21.79 -16.80 -1.80
N PHE A 3 21.41 -17.87 -2.49
CA PHE A 3 20.04 -18.15 -2.87
C PHE A 3 19.21 -18.43 -1.61
N ILE A 4 18.02 -17.85 -1.53
CA ILE A 4 17.08 -18.07 -0.43
C ILE A 4 16.55 -19.51 -0.55
N PHE A 5 17.12 -20.43 0.25
CA PHE A 5 16.60 -21.79 0.43
C PHE A 5 15.46 -21.74 1.46
N PHE A 6 14.34 -22.34 1.13
CA PHE A 6 13.23 -22.58 2.06
C PHE A 6 13.59 -23.69 3.06
N PRO A 7 13.55 -23.46 4.37
CA PRO A 7 13.70 -24.55 5.34
C PRO A 7 12.40 -25.34 5.50
N HIS A 8 12.50 -26.65 5.51
CA HIS A 8 11.42 -27.56 5.92
C HIS A 8 11.19 -27.44 7.43
N ILE A 9 10.01 -27.00 7.83
CA ILE A 9 9.59 -26.99 9.26
C ILE A 9 8.57 -28.10 9.47
N LYS A 10 8.89 -28.98 10.43
CA LYS A 10 8.01 -30.06 10.91
C LYS A 10 6.90 -29.48 11.80
N THR A 11 5.67 -29.91 11.56
CA THR A 11 4.50 -29.63 12.38
C THR A 11 4.56 -30.37 13.71
N ASN A 12 4.30 -29.66 14.81
CA ASN A 12 3.89 -30.25 16.08
C ASN A 12 2.51 -29.73 16.45
N ASP A 13 1.60 -30.68 16.66
CA ASP A 13 0.23 -30.51 17.11
C ASP A 13 0.18 -29.97 18.54
N MET A 14 -0.67 -29.00 18.82
CA MET A 14 -1.19 -28.78 20.17
C MET A 14 -2.65 -28.35 20.14
N ASN A 15 -3.48 -29.22 20.74
CA ASN A 15 -4.88 -29.03 21.10
C ASN A 15 -5.06 -27.88 22.10
N PHE A 16 -6.06 -27.02 21.88
CA PHE A 16 -6.62 -26.21 22.95
C PHE A 16 -8.15 -26.24 22.95
N GLN A 17 -8.68 -26.72 24.06
CA GLN A 17 -10.10 -26.86 24.35
C GLN A 17 -10.75 -25.53 24.73
N LYS A 18 -12.06 -25.51 24.47
CA LYS A 18 -13.09 -24.49 24.76
C LYS A 18 -13.08 -23.97 26.21
N LEU A 19 -13.38 -22.68 26.36
CA LEU A 19 -14.14 -22.19 27.51
C LEU A 19 -15.18 -21.17 27.06
N ILE A 20 -16.45 -21.52 27.33
CA ILE A 20 -17.65 -20.69 27.17
C ILE A 20 -17.93 -20.07 28.53
N SER A 21 -18.17 -18.79 28.62
CA SER A 21 -18.96 -18.21 29.71
C SER A 21 -19.62 -16.92 29.24
N GLY A 22 -20.95 -16.93 29.33
CA GLY A 22 -21.83 -15.83 28.99
C GLY A 22 -22.02 -14.86 30.16
N CYS A 23 -22.44 -13.67 29.87
CA CYS A 23 -23.18 -12.84 30.82
C CYS A 23 -24.17 -11.93 30.09
N SER A 24 -25.39 -11.98 30.59
CA SER A 24 -26.59 -11.36 30.05
C SER A 24 -26.82 -9.94 30.57
N LEU A 25 -27.38 -9.12 29.74
CA LEU A 25 -28.55 -8.23 29.91
C LEU A 25 -28.60 -7.21 31.05
N ALA A 26 -28.82 -5.94 30.70
CA ALA A 26 -29.92 -5.13 31.27
C ALA A 26 -30.16 -3.86 30.44
N CYS A 27 -31.35 -3.80 29.84
CA CYS A 27 -31.97 -2.57 29.33
C CYS A 27 -32.49 -1.72 30.51
N VAL A 28 -32.22 -0.42 30.46
CA VAL A 28 -33.03 0.55 31.24
C VAL A 28 -33.48 1.65 30.31
N ILE A 29 -34.79 1.66 30.10
CA ILE A 29 -35.56 2.72 29.41
C ILE A 29 -35.91 3.77 30.46
N PHE A 30 -35.55 5.03 30.24
CA PHE A 30 -36.15 6.17 30.92
C PHE A 30 -36.90 7.05 29.94
N LEU A 31 -38.21 6.98 30.03
CA LEU A 31 -39.12 7.98 29.51
C LEU A 31 -39.28 9.08 30.56
N SER A 32 -39.10 10.30 30.17
CA SER A 32 -39.66 11.45 30.90
C SER A 32 -40.11 12.53 29.92
N SER A 33 -41.37 12.84 30.08
CA SER A 33 -42.22 13.76 29.33
C SER A 33 -42.24 15.16 29.99
N CYS A 34 -42.65 16.15 29.16
CA CYS A 34 -43.21 17.49 29.47
C CYS A 34 -42.20 18.64 29.65
N ASN A 35 -42.39 19.79 29.11
CA ASN A 35 -43.46 20.61 28.63
C ASN A 35 -42.94 21.98 28.16
N SER A 36 -43.46 22.48 27.09
CA SER A 36 -43.57 23.84 26.56
C SER A 36 -42.90 25.03 27.27
N ASN A 37 -42.12 25.83 26.53
CA ASN A 37 -42.49 27.22 26.20
C ASN A 37 -41.50 27.81 25.18
N GLY A 38 -42.04 28.51 24.19
CA GLY A 38 -41.32 29.02 23.02
C GLY A 38 -40.37 30.19 23.34
N LYS A 39 -39.29 30.20 22.60
CA LYS A 39 -38.58 31.42 22.14
C LYS A 39 -38.01 31.07 20.77
N GLU A 40 -38.32 31.90 19.81
CA GLU A 40 -37.67 31.89 18.49
C GLU A 40 -36.18 31.86 18.68
N ALA A 41 -35.58 30.76 18.27
CA ALA A 41 -34.12 30.60 18.14
C ALA A 41 -33.80 30.65 16.65
N ASP A 42 -33.04 31.64 16.33
CA ASP A 42 -32.23 31.92 15.17
C ASP A 42 -31.90 30.63 14.39
N LYS A 43 -32.41 30.55 13.15
CA LYS A 43 -32.02 29.52 12.20
C LYS A 43 -30.62 29.77 11.72
N SER A 44 -29.64 29.38 12.51
CA SER A 44 -28.30 29.08 12.00
C SER A 44 -28.44 27.86 11.10
N GLU A 45 -28.58 28.08 9.82
CA GLU A 45 -28.41 27.05 8.79
C GLU A 45 -26.96 26.56 8.88
N THR A 46 -26.74 25.54 9.68
CA THR A 46 -25.54 24.72 9.55
C THR A 46 -25.60 24.06 8.18
N ASN A 47 -24.85 24.62 7.25
CA ASN A 47 -24.59 24.08 5.93
C ASN A 47 -23.92 22.71 6.14
N LYS A 48 -24.73 21.66 6.33
CA LYS A 48 -24.28 20.27 6.30
C LYS A 48 -23.87 20.03 4.87
N ALA A 49 -22.55 20.11 4.61
CA ALA A 49 -21.99 19.71 3.33
C ALA A 49 -22.55 18.30 3.04
N GLU A 50 -23.35 18.20 2.00
CA GLU A 50 -23.92 16.94 1.54
C GLU A 50 -22.75 16.03 1.18
N ILE A 51 -22.50 14.98 1.95
CA ILE A 51 -21.44 14.00 1.68
C ILE A 51 -21.90 13.25 0.41
N LYS A 52 -21.47 13.74 -0.74
CA LYS A 52 -21.74 13.08 -2.01
C LYS A 52 -21.00 11.74 -2.04
N THR A 53 -21.71 10.67 -2.33
CA THR A 53 -21.09 9.35 -2.59
C THR A 53 -20.09 9.50 -3.72
N PRO A 54 -18.84 9.03 -3.58
CA PRO A 54 -17.84 9.10 -4.63
C PRO A 54 -18.33 8.48 -5.94
N LYS A 55 -18.15 9.18 -7.06
CA LYS A 55 -18.43 8.66 -8.40
C LYS A 55 -17.11 8.21 -9.03
N ILE A 56 -16.77 6.96 -8.79
CA ILE A 56 -15.49 6.41 -9.19
C ILE A 56 -15.46 6.16 -10.70
N LYS A 57 -14.49 6.79 -11.37
CA LYS A 57 -14.12 6.53 -12.76
C LYS A 57 -12.85 5.69 -12.82
N GLU A 58 -12.89 4.70 -13.69
CA GLU A 58 -11.81 3.72 -13.91
C GLU A 58 -11.44 3.70 -15.39
N GLU A 59 -10.15 3.77 -15.69
CA GLU A 59 -9.66 3.78 -17.07
C GLU A 59 -8.35 2.97 -17.17
N THR A 60 -8.18 2.28 -18.29
CA THR A 60 -6.87 1.72 -18.64
C THR A 60 -6.11 2.76 -19.44
N VAL A 61 -4.90 3.07 -18.98
CA VAL A 61 -3.97 3.97 -19.67
C VAL A 61 -2.84 3.14 -20.26
N SER A 62 -2.72 3.21 -21.60
CA SER A 62 -1.74 2.42 -22.35
C SER A 62 -0.60 3.32 -22.85
N TYR A 63 0.63 2.86 -22.63
CA TYR A 63 1.86 3.50 -23.09
C TYR A 63 2.89 2.44 -23.47
N LYS A 64 4.05 2.85 -23.97
CA LYS A 64 5.09 1.92 -24.42
C LYS A 64 6.42 2.16 -23.70
N ILE A 65 7.11 1.06 -23.41
CA ILE A 65 8.52 1.06 -23.02
C ILE A 65 9.22 0.13 -24.02
N ASP A 66 10.01 0.71 -24.92
CA ASP A 66 10.61 -0.01 -26.05
C ASP A 66 9.51 -0.78 -26.84
N THR A 67 9.55 -2.10 -26.84
CA THR A 67 8.57 -2.97 -27.51
C THR A 67 7.43 -3.45 -26.59
N LEU A 68 7.46 -3.13 -25.29
CA LEU A 68 6.46 -3.54 -24.34
C LEU A 68 5.25 -2.58 -24.35
N ASN A 69 4.04 -3.14 -24.40
CA ASN A 69 2.81 -2.37 -24.15
C ASN A 69 2.51 -2.42 -22.65
N MET A 70 2.52 -1.27 -22.00
CA MET A 70 2.16 -1.10 -20.60
C MET A 70 0.69 -0.73 -20.51
N ASN A 71 -0.06 -1.38 -19.61
CA ASN A 71 -1.49 -1.16 -19.41
C ASN A 71 -1.77 -0.90 -17.93
N SER A 72 -1.49 0.32 -17.51
CA SER A 72 -1.76 0.76 -16.13
C SER A 72 -3.23 1.12 -15.95
N TYR A 73 -3.70 1.05 -14.71
CA TYR A 73 -5.09 1.33 -14.34
C TYR A 73 -5.16 2.63 -13.54
N VAL A 74 -5.88 3.63 -14.07
CA VAL A 74 -6.10 4.92 -13.41
C VAL A 74 -7.51 4.98 -12.84
N VAL A 75 -7.63 5.52 -11.65
CA VAL A 75 -8.90 5.63 -10.95
C VAL A 75 -8.99 6.92 -10.11
N TYR A 76 -10.14 7.58 -10.15
CA TYR A 76 -10.42 8.82 -9.41
C TYR A 76 -11.92 9.08 -9.22
N ASP A 77 -12.26 9.98 -8.29
CA ASP A 77 -13.63 10.44 -8.10
C ASP A 77 -13.96 11.60 -9.06
N GLU A 78 -14.93 11.41 -9.99
CA GLU A 78 -15.37 12.44 -10.93
C GLU A 78 -16.09 13.63 -10.27
N ASN A 79 -16.60 13.47 -9.04
CA ASN A 79 -17.23 14.57 -8.32
C ASN A 79 -16.23 15.65 -7.89
N ILE A 80 -14.93 15.29 -7.79
CA ILE A 80 -13.86 16.22 -7.40
C ILE A 80 -13.32 16.88 -8.66
N GLN A 81 -13.41 18.19 -8.72
CA GLN A 81 -12.92 18.98 -9.84
C GLN A 81 -11.50 19.50 -9.58
N GLY A 82 -10.72 19.67 -10.64
CA GLY A 82 -9.37 20.20 -10.60
C GLY A 82 -8.28 19.21 -10.19
N GLN A 83 -7.08 19.75 -10.03
CA GLN A 83 -5.91 18.95 -9.68
C GLN A 83 -5.98 18.48 -8.23
N ARG A 84 -5.45 17.29 -7.99
CA ARG A 84 -5.39 16.65 -6.66
C ARG A 84 -4.13 15.83 -6.50
N PRO A 85 -3.71 15.53 -5.25
CA PRO A 85 -2.55 14.69 -5.01
C PRO A 85 -2.69 13.34 -5.71
N ALA A 86 -1.60 12.86 -6.26
CA ALA A 86 -1.54 11.68 -7.10
C ALA A 86 -0.74 10.56 -6.43
N VAL A 87 -1.20 9.30 -6.56
CA VAL A 87 -0.57 8.15 -5.93
C VAL A 87 -0.36 7.04 -6.95
N LEU A 88 0.90 6.63 -7.16
CA LEU A 88 1.23 5.43 -7.92
C LEU A 88 1.19 4.22 -6.98
N VAL A 89 0.52 3.15 -7.41
CA VAL A 89 0.38 1.91 -6.65
C VAL A 89 1.14 0.80 -7.37
N VAL A 90 2.23 0.31 -6.77
CA VAL A 90 3.04 -0.76 -7.35
C VAL A 90 2.62 -2.11 -6.76
N HIS A 91 2.35 -3.05 -7.65
CA HIS A 91 1.75 -4.35 -7.33
C HIS A 91 2.69 -5.30 -6.58
N GLU A 92 2.12 -6.38 -6.02
CA GLU A 92 2.87 -7.53 -5.54
C GLU A 92 3.56 -8.25 -6.72
N TRP A 93 4.37 -9.24 -6.46
CA TRP A 93 5.09 -10.01 -7.49
C TRP A 93 4.17 -10.75 -8.49
N TRP A 94 2.87 -10.87 -8.18
CA TRP A 94 1.87 -11.49 -9.06
C TRP A 94 1.54 -10.68 -10.32
N GLY A 95 1.85 -9.38 -10.36
CA GLY A 95 1.45 -8.45 -11.40
C GLY A 95 0.22 -7.61 -11.04
N LEU A 96 -0.27 -6.82 -12.00
CA LEU A 96 -1.40 -5.90 -11.80
C LEU A 96 -2.74 -6.67 -11.79
N ASN A 97 -3.11 -7.15 -10.61
CA ASN A 97 -4.33 -7.92 -10.34
C ASN A 97 -5.45 -7.07 -9.69
N ASP A 98 -6.59 -7.69 -9.43
CA ASP A 98 -7.77 -7.02 -8.85
C ASP A 98 -7.53 -6.54 -7.41
N TYR A 99 -6.66 -7.18 -6.64
CA TYR A 99 -6.27 -6.67 -5.33
C TYR A 99 -5.64 -5.28 -5.42
N ILE A 100 -4.70 -5.09 -6.33
CA ILE A 100 -4.01 -3.80 -6.52
C ILE A 100 -4.96 -2.73 -7.09
N LYS A 101 -5.83 -3.10 -8.03
CA LYS A 101 -6.89 -2.19 -8.52
C LYS A 101 -7.83 -1.75 -7.41
N ARG A 102 -8.20 -2.66 -6.50
CA ARG A 102 -9.00 -2.32 -5.31
C ARG A 102 -8.26 -1.31 -4.42
N ARG A 103 -6.96 -1.48 -4.15
CA ARG A 103 -6.17 -0.51 -3.38
C ARG A 103 -6.12 0.87 -4.03
N ALA A 104 -5.98 0.92 -5.34
CA ALA A 104 -6.06 2.18 -6.09
C ALA A 104 -7.46 2.82 -5.97
N ARG A 105 -8.52 2.00 -6.04
CA ARG A 105 -9.90 2.48 -5.87
C ARG A 105 -10.15 3.06 -4.47
N MET A 106 -9.63 2.43 -3.42
CA MET A 106 -9.70 2.94 -2.05
C MET A 106 -9.02 4.32 -1.90
N LEU A 107 -7.94 4.59 -2.64
CA LEU A 107 -7.32 5.91 -2.68
C LEU A 107 -8.19 6.94 -3.40
N ALA A 108 -8.85 6.55 -4.50
CA ALA A 108 -9.78 7.42 -5.22
C ALA A 108 -10.98 7.82 -4.35
N GLU A 109 -11.51 6.90 -3.55
CA GLU A 109 -12.57 7.16 -2.56
C GLU A 109 -12.13 8.14 -1.45
N MET A 110 -10.81 8.26 -1.22
CA MET A 110 -10.23 9.26 -0.31
C MET A 110 -9.94 10.60 -0.98
N GLY A 111 -10.25 10.76 -2.26
CA GLY A 111 -10.08 12.00 -3.02
C GLY A 111 -8.76 12.13 -3.76
N TYR A 112 -7.91 11.12 -3.76
CA TYR A 112 -6.70 11.08 -4.60
C TYR A 112 -7.05 10.71 -6.05
N ILE A 113 -6.13 11.00 -6.98
CA ILE A 113 -6.08 10.28 -8.24
C ILE A 113 -5.02 9.17 -8.10
N ALA A 114 -5.34 7.93 -8.44
CA ALA A 114 -4.43 6.81 -8.27
C ALA A 114 -4.17 6.08 -9.59
N MET A 115 -2.92 5.64 -9.79
CA MET A 115 -2.52 4.78 -10.90
C MET A 115 -1.93 3.49 -10.37
N ALA A 116 -2.63 2.36 -10.57
CA ALA A 116 -2.02 1.05 -10.39
C ALA A 116 -1.13 0.74 -11.59
N VAL A 117 0.17 0.64 -11.33
CA VAL A 117 1.21 0.57 -12.38
C VAL A 117 1.37 -0.86 -12.89
N ASP A 118 1.34 -1.04 -14.21
CA ASP A 118 1.80 -2.28 -14.85
C ASP A 118 3.33 -2.26 -14.94
N MET A 119 4.01 -2.93 -13.98
CA MET A 119 5.48 -3.00 -13.99
C MET A 119 6.03 -4.01 -14.99
N TYR A 120 5.23 -4.99 -15.39
CA TYR A 120 5.73 -6.10 -16.21
C TYR A 120 5.47 -5.93 -17.72
N GLY A 121 4.43 -5.18 -18.06
CA GLY A 121 4.00 -4.97 -19.46
C GLY A 121 3.31 -6.19 -20.09
N ASN A 122 2.63 -5.93 -21.20
CA ASN A 122 1.89 -6.92 -21.99
C ASN A 122 0.85 -7.73 -21.16
N GLY A 123 0.33 -7.17 -20.06
CA GLY A 123 -0.62 -7.85 -19.17
C GLY A 123 -0.07 -9.11 -18.49
N ARG A 124 1.26 -9.23 -18.35
CA ARG A 124 1.90 -10.41 -17.77
C ARG A 124 1.57 -10.53 -16.28
N MET A 125 1.22 -11.74 -15.88
CA MET A 125 0.92 -12.09 -14.50
C MET A 125 1.56 -13.42 -14.12
N GLY A 126 1.98 -13.56 -12.86
CA GLY A 126 2.44 -14.81 -12.30
C GLY A 126 1.26 -15.60 -11.72
N ASN A 127 0.93 -16.74 -12.31
CA ASN A 127 -0.17 -17.60 -11.86
C ASN A 127 0.26 -18.63 -10.80
N ASP A 128 1.54 -18.74 -10.57
CA ASP A 128 2.18 -19.55 -9.52
C ASP A 128 3.47 -18.86 -9.04
N PRO A 129 4.06 -19.30 -7.91
CA PRO A 129 5.27 -18.66 -7.36
C PRO A 129 6.47 -18.67 -8.30
N GLY A 130 6.63 -19.71 -9.12
CA GLY A 130 7.75 -19.80 -10.08
C GLY A 130 7.62 -18.76 -11.19
N ALA A 131 6.42 -18.63 -11.77
CA ALA A 131 6.11 -17.62 -12.78
C ALA A 131 6.22 -16.19 -12.19
N ALA A 132 5.70 -15.96 -11.00
CA ALA A 132 5.80 -14.66 -10.32
C ALA A 132 7.28 -14.29 -10.03
N GLN A 133 8.07 -15.24 -9.55
CA GLN A 133 9.51 -15.04 -9.32
C GLN A 133 10.25 -14.71 -10.62
N ALA A 134 9.96 -15.43 -11.70
CA ALA A 134 10.57 -15.18 -13.00
C ALA A 134 10.29 -13.75 -13.52
N LEU A 135 9.08 -13.22 -13.29
CA LEU A 135 8.71 -11.86 -13.63
C LEU A 135 9.39 -10.81 -12.73
N ALA A 136 9.48 -11.06 -11.43
CA ALA A 136 9.99 -10.09 -10.45
C ALA A 136 11.53 -10.03 -10.41
N THR A 137 12.22 -11.16 -10.61
CA THR A 137 13.67 -11.28 -10.47
C THR A 137 14.46 -10.25 -11.29
N PRO A 138 14.15 -9.99 -12.58
CA PRO A 138 14.87 -8.98 -13.36
C PRO A 138 14.85 -7.58 -12.73
N PHE A 139 13.74 -7.19 -12.11
CA PHE A 139 13.59 -5.88 -11.45
C PHE A 139 14.42 -5.75 -10.17
N TYR A 140 14.58 -6.85 -9.43
CA TYR A 140 15.47 -6.88 -8.26
C TYR A 140 16.94 -6.87 -8.65
N MET A 141 17.28 -7.56 -9.73
CA MET A 141 18.67 -7.65 -10.22
C MET A 141 19.12 -6.38 -10.95
N HIS A 142 18.18 -5.66 -11.56
CA HIS A 142 18.44 -4.47 -12.37
C HIS A 142 17.59 -3.29 -11.89
N PRO A 143 18.00 -2.58 -10.83
CA PRO A 143 17.25 -1.43 -10.29
C PRO A 143 16.95 -0.34 -11.32
N ASP A 144 17.86 -0.13 -12.29
CA ASP A 144 17.66 0.84 -13.37
C ASP A 144 16.51 0.46 -14.30
N MET A 145 16.27 -0.85 -14.50
CA MET A 145 15.09 -1.32 -15.24
C MET A 145 13.82 -1.01 -14.46
N ALA A 146 13.81 -1.26 -13.15
CA ALA A 146 12.68 -0.91 -12.31
C ALA A 146 12.39 0.60 -12.35
N LYS A 147 13.44 1.42 -12.29
CA LYS A 147 13.32 2.88 -12.43
C LYS A 147 12.76 3.26 -13.80
N LYS A 148 13.30 2.74 -14.90
CA LYS A 148 12.80 3.01 -16.27
C LYS A 148 11.30 2.72 -16.40
N HIS A 149 10.83 1.61 -15.86
CA HIS A 149 9.42 1.22 -15.93
C HIS A 149 8.53 2.13 -15.08
N PHE A 150 8.98 2.48 -13.88
CA PHE A 150 8.27 3.40 -13.01
C PHE A 150 8.23 4.83 -13.57
N ASP A 151 9.36 5.35 -14.09
CA ASP A 151 9.45 6.68 -14.69
C ASP A 151 8.49 6.80 -15.87
N ALA A 152 8.40 5.79 -16.73
CA ALA A 152 7.48 5.79 -17.85
C ALA A 152 6.00 5.86 -17.40
N ALA A 153 5.66 5.14 -16.32
CA ALA A 153 4.33 5.23 -15.71
C ALA A 153 4.07 6.61 -15.11
N LEU A 154 5.05 7.16 -14.40
CA LEU A 154 4.97 8.49 -13.78
C LEU A 154 4.78 9.58 -14.83
N GLU A 155 5.56 9.57 -15.91
CA GLU A 155 5.44 10.55 -16.98
C GLU A 155 4.10 10.42 -17.73
N GLU A 156 3.58 9.21 -17.92
CA GLU A 156 2.26 9.01 -18.49
C GLU A 156 1.16 9.53 -17.55
N PHE A 157 1.29 9.25 -16.24
CA PHE A 157 0.34 9.71 -15.23
C PHE A 157 0.26 11.23 -15.12
N LYS A 158 1.39 11.92 -15.22
CA LYS A 158 1.47 13.40 -15.22
C LYS A 158 0.73 14.07 -16.38
N LYS A 159 0.43 13.34 -17.46
CA LYS A 159 -0.38 13.87 -18.57
C LYS A 159 -1.85 14.03 -18.21
N ASN A 160 -2.32 13.33 -17.17
CA ASN A 160 -3.70 13.48 -16.72
C ASN A 160 -3.89 14.88 -16.09
N PRO A 161 -4.85 15.69 -16.57
CA PRO A 161 -5.03 17.08 -16.12
C PRO A 161 -5.46 17.20 -14.66
N ASN A 162 -5.93 16.12 -14.05
CA ASN A 162 -6.34 16.07 -12.65
C ASN A 162 -5.17 15.80 -11.68
N VAL A 163 -3.96 15.55 -12.18
CA VAL A 163 -2.76 15.30 -11.35
C VAL A 163 -2.14 16.61 -10.91
N ASP A 164 -2.03 16.82 -9.60
CA ASP A 164 -1.15 17.83 -9.04
C ASP A 164 0.29 17.31 -9.04
N GLN A 165 1.06 17.77 -10.02
CA GLN A 165 2.45 17.31 -10.22
C GLN A 165 3.39 17.70 -9.08
N SER A 166 2.99 18.60 -8.20
CA SER A 166 3.76 18.96 -7.00
C SER A 166 3.49 18.03 -5.80
N LYS A 167 2.45 17.18 -5.89
CA LYS A 167 1.98 16.30 -4.82
C LYS A 167 1.83 14.87 -5.31
N ILE A 168 2.96 14.18 -5.53
CA ILE A 168 2.99 12.79 -6.01
C ILE A 168 3.68 11.88 -5.00
N ALA A 169 3.02 10.77 -4.65
CA ALA A 169 3.59 9.73 -3.80
C ALA A 169 3.46 8.35 -4.44
N GLY A 170 4.20 7.38 -3.89
CA GLY A 170 4.09 5.97 -4.28
C GLY A 170 3.71 5.09 -3.09
N ILE A 171 2.82 4.12 -3.30
CA ILE A 171 2.62 3.02 -2.37
C ILE A 171 2.89 1.70 -3.07
N GLY A 172 3.46 0.73 -2.38
CA GLY A 172 3.78 -0.56 -2.97
C GLY A 172 3.62 -1.71 -1.99
N TYR A 173 3.24 -2.84 -2.52
CA TYR A 173 2.95 -4.06 -1.78
C TYR A 173 3.97 -5.14 -2.14
N CYS A 174 4.58 -5.82 -1.14
CA CYS A 174 5.57 -6.88 -1.36
C CYS A 174 6.69 -6.43 -2.32
N PHE A 175 6.74 -6.97 -3.54
CA PHE A 175 7.62 -6.54 -4.64
C PHE A 175 7.60 -5.01 -4.81
N GLY A 176 6.40 -4.43 -4.96
CA GLY A 176 6.23 -2.99 -5.17
C GLY A 176 6.75 -2.14 -4.01
N GLY A 177 6.60 -2.62 -2.77
CA GLY A 177 7.14 -1.95 -1.60
C GLY A 177 8.66 -1.87 -1.63
N GLY A 178 9.32 -2.99 -1.99
CA GLY A 178 10.77 -3.04 -2.17
C GLY A 178 11.26 -2.17 -3.32
N ILE A 179 10.54 -2.18 -4.45
CA ILE A 179 10.85 -1.31 -5.61
C ILE A 179 10.81 0.16 -5.21
N LEU A 180 9.73 0.62 -4.56
CA LEU A 180 9.59 2.03 -4.18
C LEU A 180 10.63 2.50 -3.17
N LEU A 181 11.00 1.66 -2.20
CA LEU A 181 12.09 1.96 -1.28
C LEU A 181 13.42 2.12 -2.03
N ASN A 182 13.63 1.30 -3.07
CA ASN A 182 14.83 1.38 -3.90
C ASN A 182 14.83 2.65 -4.76
N LEU A 183 13.71 2.98 -5.40
CA LEU A 183 13.54 4.22 -6.16
C LEU A 183 13.76 5.47 -5.31
N ALA A 184 13.23 5.49 -4.08
CA ALA A 184 13.49 6.59 -3.14
C ALA A 184 15.00 6.76 -2.85
N ARG A 185 15.76 5.66 -2.70
CA ARG A 185 17.23 5.68 -2.52
C ARG A 185 17.96 6.16 -3.78
N MET A 186 17.40 5.92 -4.96
CA MET A 186 17.93 6.35 -6.25
C MET A 186 17.55 7.79 -6.61
N GLY A 187 16.80 8.48 -5.76
CA GLY A 187 16.46 9.90 -5.95
C GLY A 187 15.19 10.15 -6.75
N GLU A 188 14.26 9.18 -6.78
CA GLU A 188 12.97 9.39 -7.44
C GLU A 188 12.25 10.60 -6.82
N PRO A 189 11.78 11.57 -7.64
CA PRO A 189 11.24 12.84 -7.14
C PRO A 189 9.79 12.71 -6.67
N LEU A 190 9.58 11.86 -5.67
CA LEU A 190 8.30 11.69 -4.99
C LEU A 190 8.27 12.46 -3.67
N ASN A 191 7.10 12.97 -3.27
CA ASN A 191 6.91 13.54 -1.93
C ASN A 191 7.09 12.50 -0.84
N GLY A 192 6.66 11.27 -1.10
CA GLY A 192 6.86 10.16 -0.18
C GLY A 192 6.60 8.81 -0.78
N VAL A 193 7.09 7.77 -0.10
CA VAL A 193 6.86 6.37 -0.44
C VAL A 193 6.37 5.59 0.76
N VAL A 194 5.42 4.67 0.53
CA VAL A 194 4.92 3.74 1.54
C VAL A 194 5.19 2.31 1.08
N SER A 195 5.91 1.56 1.86
CA SER A 195 6.19 0.13 1.63
C SER A 195 5.36 -0.72 2.56
N PHE A 196 4.41 -1.48 2.04
CA PHE A 196 3.68 -2.52 2.76
C PHE A 196 4.36 -3.87 2.55
N HIS A 197 4.84 -4.48 3.63
CA HIS A 197 5.54 -5.78 3.65
C HIS A 197 6.55 -5.96 2.50
N GLY A 198 7.23 -4.88 2.10
CA GLY A 198 8.22 -4.91 1.04
C GLY A 198 9.60 -5.33 1.54
N SER A 199 10.42 -5.88 0.62
CA SER A 199 11.83 -6.12 0.91
C SER A 199 12.54 -4.82 1.30
N LEU A 200 13.39 -4.89 2.31
CA LEU A 200 14.20 -3.77 2.79
C LEU A 200 15.60 -3.74 2.17
N VAL A 201 15.94 -4.80 1.43
CA VAL A 201 17.19 -4.89 0.68
C VAL A 201 17.11 -4.05 -0.59
N GLY A 202 18.19 -3.40 -0.95
CA GLY A 202 18.26 -2.60 -2.18
C GLY A 202 19.55 -1.81 -2.30
N THR A 203 19.55 -0.85 -3.19
CA THR A 203 20.63 0.11 -3.40
C THR A 203 21.00 0.79 -2.09
N PRO A 204 22.30 1.00 -1.80
CA PRO A 204 22.71 1.80 -0.65
C PRO A 204 22.06 3.19 -0.68
N ALA A 205 21.57 3.64 0.48
CA ALA A 205 20.97 4.96 0.59
C ALA A 205 22.06 6.05 0.51
N ASP A 206 21.76 7.11 -0.23
CA ASP A 206 22.61 8.31 -0.35
C ASP A 206 21.84 9.52 0.20
N LYS A 207 22.49 10.29 1.07
CA LYS A 207 21.90 11.49 1.70
C LYS A 207 21.42 12.52 0.67
N ASN A 208 22.12 12.63 -0.46
CA ASN A 208 21.82 13.62 -1.48
C ASN A 208 20.70 13.18 -2.41
N LEU A 209 20.49 11.88 -2.57
CA LEU A 209 19.46 11.29 -3.42
C LEU A 209 18.17 10.99 -2.66
N THR A 210 18.25 10.42 -1.45
CA THR A 210 17.07 9.99 -0.69
C THR A 210 16.30 11.19 -0.13
N LYS A 211 15.46 11.83 -0.95
CA LYS A 211 14.68 13.03 -0.58
C LYS A 211 13.24 12.69 -0.14
N ALA A 212 12.62 11.70 -0.77
CA ALA A 212 11.25 11.29 -0.45
C ALA A 212 11.08 10.97 1.05
N GLU A 213 9.94 11.35 1.64
CA GLU A 213 9.54 10.85 2.96
C GLU A 213 9.28 9.34 2.88
N ILE A 214 9.57 8.59 3.95
CA ILE A 214 9.48 7.13 3.93
C ILE A 214 8.59 6.63 5.07
N LEU A 215 7.59 5.81 4.73
CA LEU A 215 6.84 4.98 5.67
C LEU A 215 7.05 3.50 5.32
N VAL A 216 7.48 2.71 6.30
CA VAL A 216 7.56 1.24 6.20
C VAL A 216 6.52 0.62 7.10
N CYS A 217 5.65 -0.22 6.52
CA CYS A 217 4.63 -1.02 7.20
C CYS A 217 5.08 -2.50 7.15
N HIS A 218 5.63 -3.00 8.26
CA HIS A 218 6.29 -4.30 8.36
C HIS A 218 5.50 -5.27 9.23
N GLY A 219 5.27 -6.48 8.75
CA GLY A 219 4.73 -7.56 9.58
C GLY A 219 5.81 -8.12 10.52
N GLU A 220 5.58 -8.09 11.84
CA GLU A 220 6.59 -8.52 12.81
C GLU A 220 6.98 -9.99 12.67
N ALA A 221 6.03 -10.83 12.19
CA ALA A 221 6.23 -12.25 11.92
C ALA A 221 6.59 -12.57 10.45
N ASP A 222 6.99 -11.56 9.67
CA ASP A 222 7.34 -11.72 8.26
C ASP A 222 8.69 -12.42 8.09
N SER A 223 8.66 -13.72 7.76
CA SER A 223 9.85 -14.54 7.54
C SER A 223 10.60 -14.22 6.24
N PHE A 224 10.00 -13.51 5.28
CA PHE A 224 10.68 -13.06 4.06
C PHE A 224 11.51 -11.79 4.31
N VAL A 225 11.20 -11.04 5.38
CA VAL A 225 11.93 -9.83 5.78
C VAL A 225 12.40 -9.98 7.23
N PRO A 226 13.44 -10.81 7.47
CA PRO A 226 13.89 -11.13 8.82
C PRO A 226 14.50 -9.91 9.52
N LYS A 227 14.62 -10.02 10.85
CA LYS A 227 15.11 -8.94 11.74
C LYS A 227 16.44 -8.33 11.26
N GLU A 228 17.33 -9.12 10.70
CA GLU A 228 18.63 -8.66 10.20
C GLU A 228 18.47 -7.64 9.05
N GLN A 229 17.48 -7.83 8.18
CA GLN A 229 17.16 -6.84 7.13
C GLN A 229 16.56 -5.58 7.72
N VAL A 230 15.71 -5.70 8.73
CA VAL A 230 15.12 -4.56 9.44
C VAL A 230 16.21 -3.72 10.11
N ASP A 231 17.11 -4.37 10.86
CA ASP A 231 18.22 -3.69 11.57
C ASP A 231 19.17 -3.01 10.57
N LYS A 232 19.49 -3.69 9.46
CA LYS A 232 20.33 -3.14 8.40
C LYS A 232 19.69 -1.92 7.74
N PHE A 233 18.39 -1.97 7.44
CA PHE A 233 17.66 -0.85 6.89
C PHE A 233 17.71 0.36 7.83
N LYS A 234 17.35 0.19 9.09
CA LYS A 234 17.36 1.26 10.09
C LYS A 234 18.76 1.88 10.21
N LYS A 235 19.78 1.04 10.40
CA LYS A 235 21.18 1.50 10.47
C LYS A 235 21.58 2.29 9.23
N GLN A 236 21.16 1.88 8.04
CA GLN A 236 21.47 2.58 6.79
C GLN A 236 20.80 3.95 6.73
N MET A 237 19.50 4.06 7.07
CA MET A 237 18.78 5.34 7.08
C MET A 237 19.35 6.28 8.13
N ASP A 238 19.63 5.77 9.34
CA ASP A 238 20.22 6.56 10.43
C ASP A 238 21.61 7.09 10.05
N SER A 239 22.42 6.28 9.35
CA SER A 239 23.79 6.68 8.94
C SER A 239 23.84 7.85 7.97
N ILE A 240 22.78 8.06 7.18
CA ILE A 240 22.65 9.20 6.27
C ILE A 240 21.83 10.34 6.86
N GLY A 241 21.37 10.20 8.12
CA GLY A 241 20.52 11.19 8.81
C GLY A 241 19.14 11.37 8.16
N LYS A 242 18.60 10.34 7.49
CA LYS A 242 17.27 10.38 6.87
C LYS A 242 16.20 10.01 7.88
N SER A 243 15.27 10.93 8.10
CA SER A 243 14.04 10.63 8.85
C SER A 243 13.17 9.67 8.06
N TYR A 244 12.62 8.67 8.76
CA TYR A 244 11.66 7.71 8.24
C TYR A 244 10.70 7.27 9.34
N THR A 245 9.55 6.77 8.95
CA THR A 245 8.61 6.12 9.89
C THR A 245 8.64 4.62 9.64
N PHE A 246 8.90 3.84 10.70
CA PHE A 246 8.89 2.37 10.64
C PHE A 246 7.86 1.83 11.61
N LYS A 247 6.83 1.16 11.09
CA LYS A 247 5.76 0.55 11.86
C LYS A 247 5.87 -0.96 11.75
N SER A 248 5.89 -1.65 12.91
CA SER A 248 5.81 -3.11 12.99
C SER A 248 4.44 -3.51 13.54
N TYR A 249 3.79 -4.48 12.89
CA TYR A 249 2.47 -4.97 13.27
C TYR A 249 2.60 -6.35 13.89
N PRO A 250 2.30 -6.49 15.20
CA PRO A 250 2.46 -7.75 15.93
C PRO A 250 1.69 -8.91 15.28
N GLY A 251 2.36 -10.05 15.13
CA GLY A 251 1.76 -11.27 14.58
C GLY A 251 1.43 -11.25 13.10
N ALA A 252 1.62 -10.13 12.40
CA ALA A 252 1.40 -10.05 10.97
C ALA A 252 2.57 -10.71 10.21
N THR A 253 2.24 -11.58 9.26
CA THR A 253 3.20 -12.23 8.35
C THR A 253 3.37 -11.41 7.06
N HIS A 254 4.09 -11.94 6.08
CA HIS A 254 4.15 -11.34 4.75
C HIS A 254 2.77 -11.28 4.08
N ALA A 255 2.54 -10.29 3.21
CA ALA A 255 1.28 -10.07 2.49
C ALA A 255 0.04 -9.85 3.42
N PHE A 256 0.26 -9.40 4.66
CA PHE A 256 -0.80 -9.21 5.66
C PHE A 256 -1.93 -8.27 5.24
N THR A 257 -1.72 -7.45 4.22
CA THR A 257 -2.72 -6.52 3.67
C THR A 257 -3.62 -7.15 2.61
N ASN A 258 -3.27 -8.34 2.08
CA ASN A 258 -4.01 -8.96 0.98
C ASN A 258 -5.00 -10.01 1.52
N PRO A 259 -6.33 -9.80 1.40
CA PRO A 259 -7.34 -10.74 1.87
C PRO A 259 -7.20 -12.16 1.30
N ASP A 260 -6.62 -12.31 0.11
CA ASP A 260 -6.43 -13.61 -0.53
C ASP A 260 -5.13 -14.31 -0.09
N ALA A 261 -4.31 -13.65 0.77
CA ALA A 261 -3.00 -14.17 1.17
C ALA A 261 -3.10 -15.51 1.91
N THR A 262 -4.10 -15.69 2.78
CA THR A 262 -4.27 -16.92 3.54
C THR A 262 -4.53 -18.12 2.63
N GLU A 263 -5.44 -17.99 1.67
CA GLU A 263 -5.73 -19.09 0.73
C GLU A 263 -4.58 -19.33 -0.26
N THR A 264 -3.91 -18.27 -0.70
CA THR A 264 -2.70 -18.35 -1.53
C THR A 264 -1.56 -19.03 -0.76
N GLY A 265 -1.38 -18.72 0.52
CA GLY A 265 -0.41 -19.35 1.39
C GLY A 265 -0.65 -20.86 1.54
N LYS A 266 -1.90 -21.27 1.77
CA LYS A 266 -2.29 -22.70 1.82
C LYS A 266 -2.03 -23.41 0.48
N LYS A 267 -2.48 -22.79 -0.63
CA LYS A 267 -2.37 -23.36 -1.97
C LYS A 267 -0.91 -23.64 -2.37
N PHE A 268 -0.02 -22.69 -2.09
CA PHE A 268 1.38 -22.77 -2.52
C PHE A 268 2.37 -23.09 -1.38
N LYS A 269 1.86 -23.39 -0.18
CA LYS A 269 2.66 -23.71 1.02
C LYS A 269 3.66 -22.57 1.36
N MET A 270 3.18 -21.33 1.27
CA MET A 270 3.96 -20.13 1.60
C MET A 270 3.54 -19.59 2.97
N PRO A 271 4.48 -19.08 3.79
CA PRO A 271 4.18 -18.49 5.10
C PRO A 271 3.63 -17.07 4.98
N ILE A 272 2.46 -16.94 4.34
CA ILE A 272 1.75 -15.68 4.13
C ILE A 272 0.31 -15.80 4.60
N GLU A 273 -0.19 -14.77 5.30
CA GLU A 273 -1.56 -14.74 5.80
C GLU A 273 -2.10 -13.30 5.81
N TYR A 274 -3.39 -13.17 5.58
CA TYR A 274 -4.09 -11.91 5.78
C TYR A 274 -4.27 -11.63 7.27
N ASN A 275 -4.02 -10.39 7.69
CA ASN A 275 -4.27 -9.93 9.04
C ASN A 275 -5.09 -8.63 9.00
N ALA A 276 -6.40 -8.73 9.25
CA ALA A 276 -7.32 -7.61 9.14
C ALA A 276 -6.98 -6.43 10.06
N ALA A 277 -6.48 -6.70 11.27
CA ALA A 277 -6.08 -5.66 12.22
C ALA A 277 -4.84 -4.91 11.72
N ALA A 278 -3.82 -5.63 11.25
CA ALA A 278 -2.61 -5.04 10.70
C ALA A 278 -2.88 -4.31 9.38
N ASP A 279 -3.75 -4.84 8.52
CA ASP A 279 -4.18 -4.18 7.29
C ASP A 279 -4.86 -2.83 7.61
N THR A 280 -5.82 -2.82 8.52
CA THR A 280 -6.52 -1.59 8.94
C THR A 280 -5.56 -0.59 9.58
N ALA A 281 -4.69 -1.04 10.47
CA ALA A 281 -3.73 -0.17 11.15
C ALA A 281 -2.73 0.45 10.16
N SER A 282 -2.16 -0.36 9.27
CA SER A 282 -1.19 0.13 8.26
C SER A 282 -1.82 1.09 7.26
N TRP A 283 -3.08 0.87 6.87
CA TRP A 283 -3.82 1.80 6.03
C TRP A 283 -4.06 3.14 6.72
N ASN A 284 -4.36 3.14 8.02
CA ASN A 284 -4.51 4.36 8.81
C ASN A 284 -3.17 5.09 8.98
N ASP A 285 -2.08 4.38 9.25
CA ASP A 285 -0.73 4.97 9.31
C ASP A 285 -0.36 5.64 7.96
N MET A 286 -0.73 5.03 6.82
CA MET A 286 -0.55 5.63 5.49
C MET A 286 -1.41 6.90 5.33
N LYS A 287 -2.66 6.91 5.78
CA LYS A 287 -3.51 8.12 5.73
C LYS A 287 -2.92 9.28 6.51
N GLU A 288 -2.43 9.01 7.72
CA GLU A 288 -1.73 10.02 8.53
C GLU A 288 -0.46 10.53 7.85
N PHE A 289 0.31 9.62 7.26
CA PHE A 289 1.50 9.94 6.49
C PHE A 289 1.17 10.87 5.32
N PHE A 290 0.16 10.55 4.51
CA PHE A 290 -0.29 11.40 3.40
C PHE A 290 -0.83 12.75 3.86
N GLY A 291 -1.57 12.81 4.96
CA GLY A 291 -2.03 14.06 5.57
C GLY A 291 -0.87 15.00 6.00
N ARG A 292 0.34 14.46 6.19
CA ARG A 292 1.54 15.23 6.50
C ARG A 292 2.29 15.67 5.25
N ILE A 293 2.49 14.80 4.28
CA ILE A 293 3.34 15.07 3.11
C ILE A 293 2.65 15.86 1.99
N PHE A 294 1.32 15.90 1.97
CA PHE A 294 0.53 16.62 0.96
C PHE A 294 -0.06 17.95 1.44
N LYS A 295 0.48 18.49 2.52
CA LYS A 295 0.11 19.82 3.03
C LYS A 295 0.47 20.95 2.07
#